data_58dcaa09e6dc7ee4aadcf21bfff1e730
#
_entry.id   58dcaa09e6dc7ee4aadcf21bfff1e730
#
_cell.length_a   1.000
_cell.length_b   1.000
_cell.length_c   1.000
_cell.angle_alpha   90.00
_cell.angle_beta   90.00
_cell.angle_gamma   90.00
#
_symmetry.space_group_name_H-M   'P 1'
#
loop_
_entity.id
_entity.type
_entity.pdbx_description
1 polymer ?
#
loop_
_entity_poly.entity_id
_entity_poly.type
_entity_poly.pdbx_seq_one_letter_code
_entity_poly.pdbx_strand_id
1 'polypeptide(L)'
;TGYKKYFDAYCREHGLNLYLSFEMPAGYKTAKGTFDASSRTVFINAEGLDKEPEYERMFYLFHELRHASQYLEPERFNETINRSVQYIIMFDGTCYKLVENHYLKCKLEGAKDILQACISDNRMIDANTFAYEQTRKICGDSAGLKELFDFWMPRQAILNGTYDRIFSLIDEKSKGMT
;
A
#
# COMPACT_ATOMS: atom_id res chain seq x y z
N THR A 1 20.66 -0.92 10.19
CA THR A 1 19.37 -1.46 10.51
C THR A 1 18.89 -2.46 9.45
N GLY A 2 17.94 -3.31 9.79
CA GLY A 2 17.54 -4.47 9.01
C GLY A 2 16.80 -4.19 7.69
N TYR A 3 16.35 -2.97 7.42
CA TYR A 3 15.55 -2.66 6.23
C TYR A 3 16.26 -3.04 4.92
N LYS A 4 17.47 -2.59 4.73
CA LYS A 4 18.22 -2.78 3.48
C LYS A 4 18.45 -4.26 3.19
N LYS A 5 18.77 -5.04 4.18
CA LYS A 5 19.01 -6.49 4.05
C LYS A 5 17.81 -7.20 3.45
N TYR A 6 16.64 -6.97 4.00
CA TYR A 6 15.40 -7.62 3.55
C TYR A 6 14.88 -7.02 2.25
N PHE A 7 15.05 -5.72 2.07
CA PHE A 7 14.74 -5.04 0.81
C PHE A 7 15.56 -5.62 -0.34
N ASP A 8 16.87 -5.71 -0.19
CA ASP A 8 17.76 -6.23 -1.23
C ASP A 8 17.47 -7.70 -1.54
N ALA A 9 17.19 -8.51 -0.51
CA ALA A 9 16.84 -9.91 -0.68
C ALA A 9 15.53 -10.06 -1.47
N TYR A 10 14.53 -9.25 -1.15
CA TYR A 10 13.25 -9.27 -1.87
C TYR A 10 13.44 -8.88 -3.34
N CYS A 11 14.20 -7.83 -3.61
CA CYS A 11 14.45 -7.39 -4.98
C CYS A 11 15.17 -8.46 -5.80
N ARG A 12 16.16 -9.14 -5.20
CA ARG A 12 16.86 -10.25 -5.87
C ARG A 12 15.91 -11.41 -6.18
N GLU A 13 15.13 -11.82 -5.19
CA GLU A 13 14.21 -12.95 -5.32
C GLU A 13 13.17 -12.73 -6.41
N HIS A 14 12.66 -11.50 -6.50
CA HIS A 14 11.61 -11.13 -7.46
C HIS A 14 12.15 -10.56 -8.77
N GLY A 15 13.45 -10.36 -8.89
CA GLY A 15 14.04 -9.74 -10.09
C GLY A 15 13.56 -8.29 -10.29
N LEU A 16 13.31 -7.56 -9.21
CA LEU A 16 12.81 -6.20 -9.25
C LEU A 16 13.93 -5.20 -9.07
N ASN A 17 13.85 -4.10 -9.82
CA ASN A 17 14.76 -2.95 -9.71
C ASN A 17 14.02 -1.81 -9.01
N LEU A 18 14.15 -1.75 -7.69
CA LEU A 18 13.50 -0.78 -6.83
C LEU A 18 14.51 0.06 -6.10
N TYR A 19 14.06 1.22 -5.61
CA TYR A 19 14.83 2.10 -4.74
C TYR A 19 14.22 2.10 -3.34
N LEU A 20 15.06 2.23 -2.32
CA LEU A 20 14.65 2.38 -0.92
C LEU A 20 15.04 3.77 -0.46
N SER A 21 14.10 4.51 0.12
CA SER A 21 14.35 5.84 0.67
C SER A 21 13.73 5.96 2.06
N PHE A 22 14.43 6.64 2.95
CA PHE A 22 13.94 6.98 4.30
C PHE A 22 13.46 8.43 4.38
N GLU A 23 13.53 9.16 3.28
CA GLU A 23 13.05 10.53 3.19
C GLU A 23 11.62 10.54 2.64
N MET A 24 10.65 10.71 3.54
CA MET A 24 9.24 10.62 3.17
C MET A 24 8.84 11.76 2.23
N PRO A 25 8.07 11.44 1.16
CA PRO A 25 7.63 12.47 0.22
C PRO A 25 6.61 13.41 0.84
N ALA A 26 6.41 14.56 0.20
CA ALA A 26 5.43 15.56 0.62
C ALA A 26 4.03 14.92 0.71
N GLY A 27 3.30 15.23 1.78
CA GLY A 27 1.97 14.65 2.04
C GLY A 27 2.00 13.33 2.79
N TYR A 28 3.19 12.73 2.99
CA TYR A 28 3.33 11.42 3.66
C TYR A 28 4.20 11.49 4.92
N LYS A 29 4.40 12.67 5.48
CA LYS A 29 5.32 12.87 6.63
C LYS A 29 4.92 12.06 7.87
N THR A 30 3.63 11.80 8.05
CA THR A 30 3.12 11.03 9.19
C THR A 30 2.85 9.56 8.86
N ALA A 31 2.95 9.15 7.60
CA ALA A 31 2.79 7.76 7.19
C ALA A 31 3.98 6.93 7.65
N LYS A 32 3.77 5.64 7.88
CA LYS A 32 4.84 4.71 8.23
C LYS A 32 5.63 4.25 7.00
N GLY A 33 5.00 4.25 5.84
CA GLY A 33 5.62 3.92 4.57
C GLY A 33 4.69 4.22 3.42
N THR A 34 5.22 4.21 2.22
CA THR A 34 4.46 4.29 0.97
C THR A 34 5.29 3.76 -0.19
N PHE A 35 4.63 3.34 -1.26
CA PHE A 35 5.29 2.96 -2.49
C PHE A 35 4.88 3.93 -3.61
N ASP A 36 5.86 4.51 -4.29
CA ASP A 36 5.62 5.34 -5.46
C ASP A 36 5.97 4.55 -6.73
N ALA A 37 4.94 4.22 -7.50
CA ALA A 37 5.09 3.44 -8.72
C ALA A 37 5.86 4.21 -9.80
N SER A 38 5.70 5.53 -9.88
CA SER A 38 6.34 6.35 -10.92
C SER A 38 7.86 6.38 -10.77
N SER A 39 8.36 6.44 -9.55
CA SER A 39 9.81 6.43 -9.24
C SER A 39 10.33 5.05 -8.83
N ARG A 40 9.45 4.05 -8.72
CA ARG A 40 9.78 2.70 -8.28
C ARG A 40 10.46 2.70 -6.90
N THR A 41 10.03 3.58 -6.02
CA THR A 41 10.67 3.79 -4.73
C THR A 41 9.75 3.33 -3.59
N VAL A 42 10.31 2.52 -2.71
CA VAL A 42 9.72 2.17 -1.43
C VAL A 42 10.22 3.19 -0.41
N PHE A 43 9.30 3.92 0.20
CA PHE A 43 9.60 4.89 1.25
C PHE A 43 9.22 4.30 2.59
N ILE A 44 10.15 4.35 3.55
CA ILE A 44 9.92 3.91 4.93
C ILE A 44 10.25 5.06 5.85
N ASN A 45 9.31 5.38 6.75
CA ASN A 45 9.51 6.43 7.75
C ASN A 45 10.38 5.89 8.91
N ALA A 46 11.67 5.75 8.65
CA ALA A 46 12.60 5.18 9.61
C ALA A 46 12.65 5.99 10.92
N GLU A 47 12.55 7.32 10.84
CA GLU A 47 12.50 8.19 12.01
C GLU A 47 11.25 7.90 12.86
N GLY A 48 10.08 7.80 12.22
CA GLY A 48 8.82 7.51 12.90
C GLY A 48 8.76 6.09 13.49
N LEU A 49 9.60 5.18 13.01
CA LEU A 49 9.65 3.78 13.46
C LEU A 49 10.86 3.47 14.34
N ASP A 50 11.70 4.46 14.63
CA ASP A 50 12.98 4.26 15.32
C ASP A 50 12.83 3.60 16.68
N LYS A 51 11.80 3.96 17.43
CA LYS A 51 11.53 3.43 18.78
C LYS A 51 10.56 2.26 18.79
N GLU A 52 10.07 1.86 17.63
CA GLU A 52 9.12 0.76 17.53
C GLU A 52 9.84 -0.59 17.49
N PRO A 53 9.16 -1.67 17.90
CA PRO A 53 9.76 -3.01 17.84
C PRO A 53 10.11 -3.42 16.39
N GLU A 54 11.07 -4.35 16.27
CA GLU A 54 11.50 -4.85 14.96
C GLU A 54 10.34 -5.37 14.11
N TYR A 55 9.38 -6.08 14.72
CA TYR A 55 8.25 -6.62 13.96
C TYR A 55 7.43 -5.51 13.28
N GLU A 56 7.33 -4.34 13.90
CA GLU A 56 6.60 -3.22 13.31
C GLU A 56 7.35 -2.65 12.11
N ARG A 57 8.67 -2.49 12.21
CA ARG A 57 9.51 -2.05 11.09
C ARG A 57 9.44 -3.02 9.91
N MET A 58 9.51 -4.31 10.19
CA MET A 58 9.45 -5.34 9.13
C MET A 58 8.07 -5.41 8.49
N PHE A 59 7.01 -5.29 9.30
CA PHE A 59 5.64 -5.28 8.78
C PHE A 59 5.45 -4.18 7.73
N TYR A 60 5.83 -2.95 8.04
CA TYR A 60 5.68 -1.84 7.07
C TYR A 60 6.57 -2.00 5.85
N LEU A 61 7.79 -2.51 6.01
CA LEU A 61 8.66 -2.79 4.88
C LEU A 61 8.02 -3.80 3.91
N PHE A 62 7.58 -4.94 4.41
CA PHE A 62 6.98 -5.98 3.56
C PHE A 62 5.63 -5.57 2.99
N HIS A 63 4.88 -4.75 3.71
CA HIS A 63 3.64 -4.17 3.20
C HIS A 63 3.92 -3.34 1.92
N GLU A 64 4.90 -2.47 1.98
CA GLU A 64 5.25 -1.62 0.83
C GLU A 64 5.90 -2.42 -0.30
N LEU A 65 6.73 -3.39 0.01
CA LEU A 65 7.30 -4.30 -0.99
C LEU A 65 6.21 -5.09 -1.71
N ARG A 66 5.18 -5.52 -0.99
CA ARG A 66 4.05 -6.22 -1.62
C ARG A 66 3.30 -5.31 -2.58
N HIS A 67 3.11 -4.04 -2.24
CA HIS A 67 2.54 -3.06 -3.17
C HIS A 67 3.39 -2.91 -4.43
N ALA A 68 4.71 -2.92 -4.31
CA ALA A 68 5.59 -2.90 -5.47
C ALA A 68 5.35 -4.12 -6.38
N SER A 69 5.24 -5.31 -5.81
CA SER A 69 4.93 -6.52 -6.58
C SER A 69 3.55 -6.48 -7.21
N GLN A 70 2.54 -6.00 -6.49
CA GLN A 70 1.19 -5.86 -7.04
C GLN A 70 1.18 -5.01 -8.31
N TYR A 71 2.01 -3.99 -8.34
CA TYR A 71 2.12 -3.08 -9.46
C TYR A 71 3.02 -3.62 -10.58
N LEU A 72 4.18 -4.20 -10.23
CA LEU A 72 5.21 -4.58 -11.20
C LEU A 72 5.13 -6.04 -11.66
N GLU A 73 4.41 -6.90 -10.93
CA GLU A 73 4.28 -8.33 -11.23
C GLU A 73 2.79 -8.72 -11.30
N PRO A 74 1.98 -8.06 -12.17
CA PRO A 74 0.52 -8.28 -12.21
C PRO A 74 0.12 -9.73 -12.47
N GLU A 75 0.96 -10.51 -13.13
CA GLU A 75 0.73 -11.93 -13.39
C GLU A 75 0.66 -12.80 -12.13
N ARG A 76 1.17 -12.29 -11.01
CA ARG A 76 1.13 -12.98 -9.71
C ARG A 76 -0.18 -12.76 -8.96
N PHE A 77 -1.03 -11.86 -9.44
CA PHE A 77 -2.22 -11.40 -8.73
C PHE A 77 -3.48 -11.57 -9.57
N ASN A 78 -4.65 -11.58 -8.90
CA ASN A 78 -5.93 -11.68 -9.57
C ASN A 78 -6.36 -10.34 -10.20
N GLU A 79 -7.41 -10.39 -11.01
CA GLU A 79 -7.94 -9.21 -11.72
C GLU A 79 -8.39 -8.09 -10.77
N THR A 80 -8.95 -8.45 -9.62
CA THR A 80 -9.43 -7.47 -8.64
C THR A 80 -8.29 -6.62 -8.12
N ILE A 81 -7.17 -7.25 -7.77
CA ILE A 81 -5.97 -6.54 -7.32
C ILE A 81 -5.39 -5.73 -8.48
N ASN A 82 -5.26 -6.34 -9.67
CA ASN A 82 -4.69 -5.67 -10.85
C ASN A 82 -5.49 -4.42 -11.24
N ARG A 83 -6.80 -4.44 -11.07
CA ARG A 83 -7.64 -3.26 -11.28
C ARG A 83 -7.39 -2.20 -10.20
N SER A 84 -7.32 -2.61 -8.94
CA SER A 84 -7.21 -1.68 -7.82
C SER A 84 -5.88 -0.93 -7.78
N VAL A 85 -4.78 -1.48 -8.33
CA VAL A 85 -3.47 -0.81 -8.34
C VAL A 85 -3.45 0.48 -9.16
N GLN A 86 -4.45 0.69 -10.02
CA GLN A 86 -4.58 1.91 -10.80
C GLN A 86 -5.13 3.10 -10.00
N TYR A 87 -5.64 2.86 -8.79
CA TYR A 87 -6.33 3.86 -7.99
C TYR A 87 -5.72 3.98 -6.61
N ILE A 88 -5.56 5.20 -6.12
CA ILE A 88 -5.18 5.49 -4.74
C ILE A 88 -6.30 6.32 -4.11
N ILE A 89 -6.80 5.88 -2.96
CA ILE A 89 -7.88 6.52 -2.24
C ILE A 89 -7.36 6.92 -0.87
N MET A 90 -7.34 8.22 -0.59
CA MET A 90 -6.88 8.76 0.69
C MET A 90 -8.06 8.99 1.64
N PHE A 91 -7.77 9.03 2.94
CA PHE A 91 -8.79 9.22 3.98
C PHE A 91 -9.62 10.49 3.82
N ASP A 92 -9.02 11.54 3.27
CA ASP A 92 -9.70 12.84 3.09
C ASP A 92 -10.49 12.95 1.78
N GLY A 93 -10.59 11.86 1.02
CA GLY A 93 -11.26 11.82 -0.26
C GLY A 93 -10.40 12.22 -1.45
N THR A 94 -9.14 12.58 -1.22
CA THR A 94 -8.20 12.79 -2.31
C THR A 94 -7.94 11.44 -2.99
N CYS A 95 -8.10 11.40 -4.31
CA CYS A 95 -7.90 10.17 -5.07
C CYS A 95 -6.94 10.42 -6.22
N TYR A 96 -6.23 9.37 -6.61
CA TYR A 96 -5.33 9.41 -7.75
C TYR A 96 -5.64 8.25 -8.66
N LYS A 97 -5.58 8.50 -9.96
CA LYS A 97 -5.62 7.46 -10.98
C LYS A 97 -4.28 7.43 -11.70
N LEU A 98 -3.71 6.25 -11.82
CA LEU A 98 -2.46 6.05 -12.55
C LEU A 98 -2.75 5.85 -14.03
N VAL A 99 -2.20 6.72 -14.87
CA VAL A 99 -2.32 6.66 -16.32
C VAL A 99 -0.93 6.88 -16.91
N GLU A 100 -0.39 5.88 -17.59
CA GLU A 100 0.92 5.95 -18.26
C GLU A 100 2.04 6.47 -17.34
N ASN A 101 2.13 5.91 -16.13
CA ASN A 101 3.10 6.30 -15.09
C ASN A 101 2.90 7.71 -14.50
N HIS A 102 1.76 8.34 -14.74
CA HIS A 102 1.40 9.62 -14.14
C HIS A 102 0.16 9.46 -13.25
N TYR A 103 0.16 10.18 -12.13
CA TYR A 103 -0.99 10.20 -11.24
C TYR A 103 -1.88 11.41 -11.56
N LEU A 104 -3.13 11.15 -11.89
CA LEU A 104 -4.15 12.19 -12.05
C LEU A 104 -4.89 12.32 -10.73
N LYS A 105 -4.88 13.53 -10.16
CA LYS A 105 -5.44 13.82 -8.84
C LYS A 105 -6.88 14.32 -8.96
N CYS A 106 -7.77 13.81 -8.12
CA CYS A 106 -9.12 14.34 -7.99
C CYS A 106 -9.57 14.30 -6.52
N LYS A 107 -10.74 14.87 -6.23
CA LYS A 107 -11.34 14.87 -4.90
C LYS A 107 -12.74 14.30 -4.98
N LEU A 108 -13.05 13.31 -4.14
CA LEU A 108 -14.39 12.76 -4.00
C LEU A 108 -15.05 13.26 -2.71
N GLU A 109 -16.35 13.43 -2.78
CA GLU A 109 -17.18 13.73 -1.63
C GLU A 109 -17.84 12.43 -1.11
N GLY A 110 -18.21 12.38 0.18
CA GLY A 110 -18.85 11.21 0.78
C GLY A 110 -17.91 10.40 1.66
N ALA A 111 -17.50 10.96 2.79
CA ALA A 111 -16.41 10.49 3.63
C ALA A 111 -16.52 9.04 4.11
N LYS A 112 -17.73 8.52 4.36
CA LYS A 112 -17.89 7.19 4.98
C LYS A 112 -17.52 6.04 4.05
N ASP A 113 -18.03 6.04 2.83
CA ASP A 113 -17.74 5.01 1.84
C ASP A 113 -16.28 5.08 1.39
N ILE A 114 -15.75 6.30 1.28
CA ILE A 114 -14.35 6.54 0.88
C ILE A 114 -13.39 5.99 1.93
N LEU A 115 -13.67 6.23 3.21
CA LEU A 115 -12.86 5.70 4.29
C LEU A 115 -12.88 4.17 4.29
N GLN A 116 -14.04 3.56 4.12
CA GLN A 116 -14.17 2.11 4.02
C GLN A 116 -13.37 1.56 2.82
N ALA A 117 -13.47 2.18 1.67
CA ALA A 117 -12.72 1.77 0.49
C ALA A 117 -11.21 1.88 0.71
N CYS A 118 -10.75 2.93 1.39
CA CYS A 118 -9.34 3.13 1.66
C CYS A 118 -8.72 1.98 2.46
N ILE A 119 -9.41 1.51 3.51
CA ILE A 119 -8.89 0.50 4.43
C ILE A 119 -9.26 -0.94 4.04
N SER A 120 -10.28 -1.12 3.22
CA SER A 120 -10.82 -2.45 2.88
C SER A 120 -10.46 -2.91 1.47
N ASP A 121 -9.66 -2.15 0.74
CA ASP A 121 -9.22 -2.48 -0.60
C ASP A 121 -8.50 -3.84 -0.59
N ASN A 122 -8.84 -4.70 -1.55
CA ASN A 122 -8.22 -6.02 -1.69
C ASN A 122 -6.70 -5.95 -1.78
N ARG A 123 -6.17 -4.91 -2.39
CA ARG A 123 -4.74 -4.65 -2.45
C ARG A 123 -4.15 -4.44 -1.06
N MET A 124 -4.84 -3.71 -0.18
CA MET A 124 -4.41 -3.48 1.20
C MET A 124 -4.49 -4.75 2.04
N ILE A 125 -5.56 -5.52 1.88
CA ILE A 125 -5.74 -6.79 2.58
C ILE A 125 -4.62 -7.77 2.19
N ASP A 126 -4.33 -7.88 0.91
CA ASP A 126 -3.24 -8.74 0.41
C ASP A 126 -1.88 -8.29 0.97
N ALA A 127 -1.59 -7.00 0.94
CA ALA A 127 -0.33 -6.48 1.44
C ALA A 127 -0.17 -6.69 2.96
N ASN A 128 -1.23 -6.48 3.72
CA ASN A 128 -1.22 -6.71 5.17
C ASN A 128 -1.02 -8.19 5.52
N THR A 129 -1.69 -9.09 4.80
CA THR A 129 -1.56 -10.53 4.99
C THR A 129 -0.13 -11.00 4.68
N PHE A 130 0.41 -10.56 3.56
CA PHE A 130 1.79 -10.87 3.17
C PHE A 130 2.78 -10.34 4.21
N ALA A 131 2.62 -9.09 4.63
CA ALA A 131 3.50 -8.46 5.62
C ALA A 131 3.48 -9.22 6.95
N TYR A 132 2.28 -9.62 7.41
CA TYR A 132 2.13 -10.42 8.63
C TYR A 132 2.90 -11.75 8.53
N GLU A 133 2.71 -12.48 7.43
CA GLU A 133 3.34 -13.79 7.23
C GLU A 133 4.86 -13.69 7.16
N GLN A 134 5.39 -12.71 6.42
CA GLN A 134 6.83 -12.51 6.29
C GLN A 134 7.45 -12.07 7.61
N THR A 135 6.81 -11.14 8.30
CA THR A 135 7.30 -10.65 9.58
C THR A 135 7.32 -11.77 10.63
N ARG A 136 6.28 -12.61 10.64
CA ARG A 136 6.21 -13.77 11.53
C ARG A 136 7.37 -14.75 11.30
N LYS A 137 7.74 -14.97 10.04
CA LYS A 137 8.89 -15.84 9.70
C LYS A 137 10.21 -15.28 10.21
N ILE A 138 10.35 -13.96 10.25
CA ILE A 138 11.61 -13.30 10.66
C ILE A 138 11.66 -13.08 12.16
N CYS A 139 10.60 -12.56 12.74
CA CYS A 139 10.56 -12.12 14.15
C CYS A 139 9.87 -13.11 15.08
N GLY A 140 9.20 -14.14 14.53
CA GLY A 140 8.39 -15.06 15.32
C GLY A 140 7.00 -14.53 15.62
N ASP A 141 6.15 -15.39 16.17
CA ASP A 141 4.82 -15.01 16.63
C ASP A 141 4.90 -14.12 17.87
N SER A 142 4.05 -13.10 17.92
CA SER A 142 3.90 -12.26 19.10
C SER A 142 2.50 -11.66 19.15
N ALA A 143 2.05 -11.34 20.36
CA ALA A 143 0.77 -10.63 20.55
C ALA A 143 0.80 -9.26 19.88
N GLY A 144 1.93 -8.55 19.95
CA GLY A 144 2.08 -7.24 19.33
C GLY A 144 1.95 -7.26 17.82
N LEU A 145 2.56 -8.25 17.17
CA LEU A 145 2.45 -8.42 15.71
C LEU A 145 1.00 -8.73 15.31
N LYS A 146 0.32 -9.59 16.06
CA LYS A 146 -1.08 -9.93 15.81
C LYS A 146 -1.98 -8.70 15.96
N GLU A 147 -1.75 -7.90 17.00
CA GLU A 147 -2.49 -6.64 17.21
C GLU A 147 -2.26 -5.66 16.08
N LEU A 148 -1.02 -5.54 15.57
CA LEU A 148 -0.69 -4.68 14.44
C LEU A 148 -1.43 -5.14 13.18
N PHE A 149 -1.42 -6.43 12.90
CA PHE A 149 -2.15 -7.01 11.77
C PHE A 149 -3.65 -6.74 11.89
N ASP A 150 -4.25 -7.02 13.06
CA ASP A 150 -5.69 -6.81 13.29
C ASP A 150 -6.07 -5.33 13.18
N PHE A 151 -5.19 -4.43 13.60
CA PHE A 151 -5.42 -2.99 13.49
C PHE A 151 -5.64 -2.56 12.03
N TRP A 152 -4.86 -3.11 11.11
CA TRP A 152 -4.91 -2.73 9.70
C TRP A 152 -5.92 -3.54 8.88
N MET A 153 -6.44 -4.63 9.42
CA MET A 153 -7.43 -5.43 8.71
C MET A 153 -8.82 -4.83 8.87
N PRO A 154 -9.63 -4.81 7.79
CA PRO A 154 -10.98 -4.28 7.87
C PRO A 154 -11.87 -5.17 8.74
N ARG A 155 -12.71 -4.54 9.57
CA ARG A 155 -13.66 -5.26 10.43
C ARG A 155 -14.91 -5.70 9.68
N GLN A 156 -15.20 -5.05 8.55
CA GLN A 156 -16.33 -5.35 7.70
C GLN A 156 -15.88 -5.37 6.24
N ALA A 157 -16.34 -6.37 5.51
CA ALA A 157 -16.09 -6.40 4.07
C ALA A 157 -16.92 -5.31 3.38
N ILE A 158 -16.30 -4.63 2.43
CA ILE A 158 -17.01 -3.69 1.57
C ILE A 158 -17.57 -4.46 0.38
N LEU A 159 -18.76 -4.10 -0.07
CA LEU A 159 -19.38 -4.75 -1.24
C LEU A 159 -18.61 -4.38 -2.50
N ASN A 160 -18.40 -5.35 -3.40
CA ASN A 160 -17.70 -5.14 -4.67
C ASN A 160 -18.29 -3.99 -5.49
N GLY A 161 -19.62 -3.85 -5.47
CA GLY A 161 -20.31 -2.74 -6.16
C GLY A 161 -19.89 -1.35 -5.66
N THR A 162 -19.47 -1.23 -4.39
CA THR A 162 -18.98 0.03 -3.83
C THR A 162 -17.65 0.44 -4.47
N TYR A 163 -16.74 -0.53 -4.65
CA TYR A 163 -15.47 -0.27 -5.35
C TYR A 163 -15.72 0.14 -6.79
N ASP A 164 -16.59 -0.58 -7.51
CA ASP A 164 -16.92 -0.25 -8.89
C ASP A 164 -17.47 1.16 -9.01
N ARG A 165 -18.32 1.57 -8.08
CA ARG A 165 -18.88 2.93 -8.04
C ARG A 165 -17.78 3.98 -7.80
N ILE A 166 -16.91 3.74 -6.82
CA ILE A 166 -15.83 4.68 -6.49
C ILE A 166 -14.83 4.80 -7.64
N PHE A 167 -14.42 3.68 -8.23
CA PHE A 167 -13.51 3.70 -9.38
C PHE A 167 -14.14 4.41 -10.58
N SER A 168 -15.42 4.21 -10.81
CA SER A 168 -16.16 4.91 -11.88
C SER A 168 -16.21 6.42 -11.64
N LEU A 169 -16.39 6.85 -10.38
CA LEU A 169 -16.37 8.28 -10.02
C LEU A 169 -14.97 8.89 -10.26
N ILE A 170 -13.92 8.16 -9.93
CA ILE A 170 -12.55 8.61 -10.18
C ILE A 170 -12.31 8.73 -11.69
N ASP A 171 -12.73 7.71 -12.46
CA ASP A 171 -12.60 7.73 -13.92
C ASP A 171 -13.32 8.93 -14.52
N GLU A 172 -14.53 9.22 -14.07
CA GLU A 172 -15.31 10.36 -14.56
C GLU A 172 -14.61 11.69 -14.28
N LYS A 173 -14.14 11.89 -13.04
CA LYS A 173 -13.43 13.10 -12.64
C LYS A 173 -12.08 13.26 -13.31
N SER A 174 -11.46 12.16 -13.73
CA SER A 174 -10.17 12.18 -14.43
C SER A 174 -10.27 12.41 -15.93
N LYS A 175 -11.47 12.34 -16.50
CA LYS A 175 -11.68 12.63 -17.91
C LYS A 175 -11.28 14.08 -18.23
N GLY A 176 -10.55 14.26 -19.31
CA GLY A 176 -10.08 15.57 -19.74
C GLY A 176 -8.83 16.07 -19.04
N MET A 177 -8.27 15.28 -18.10
CA MET A 177 -7.01 15.61 -17.43
C MET A 177 -5.80 15.02 -18.16
N THR A 178 -6.04 14.18 -19.15
CA THR A 178 -5.00 13.54 -19.96
C THR A 178 -4.64 14.36 -21.20
#